data_ba45be7f4eb61a94cd529f4c5f422edf
#
_entry.id   ba45be7f4eb61a94cd529f4c5f422edf
#
_cell.length_a   1.000
_cell.length_b   1.000
_cell.length_c   1.000
_cell.angle_alpha   90.00
_cell.angle_beta   90.00
_cell.angle_gamma   90.00
#
_symmetry.space_group_name_H-M   'P 1'
#
loop_
_entity.id
_entity.type
_entity.pdbx_description
1 polymer ?
#
loop_
_entity_poly.entity_id
_entity_poly.type
_entity_poly.pdbx_seq_one_letter_code
_entity_poly.pdbx_strand_id
1 'polypeptide(L)'
;MRSVSTVVHLSEATNDSLVLVRAALHGVDRTWREPRGAPWRYSKAGVITTDLVPLVESPRALFGALERERGGALMAAMDACNRRFGRGTVVPARAGLERKRTWATKFERRTPRYTTHPAEVPVVTAMAAAGPEIRPSSL
;
A
#
# COMPACT_ATOMS: atom_id res chain seq x y z
N MET A 1 14.19 -19.83 16.30
CA MET A 1 13.29 -18.76 15.85
C MET A 1 11.89 -19.11 16.34
N ARG A 2 11.17 -18.19 16.97
CA ARG A 2 9.81 -18.43 17.46
C ARG A 2 8.83 -17.58 16.63
N SER A 3 7.75 -18.19 16.15
CA SER A 3 6.65 -17.53 15.48
C SER A 3 5.38 -17.69 16.30
N VAL A 4 4.57 -16.64 16.37
CA VAL A 4 3.26 -16.66 17.01
C VAL A 4 2.28 -16.04 16.04
N SER A 5 1.13 -16.69 15.86
CA SER A 5 0.04 -16.16 15.02
C SER A 5 -1.29 -16.30 15.76
N THR A 6 -2.22 -15.45 15.42
CA THR A 6 -3.61 -15.53 15.89
C THR A 6 -4.54 -15.12 14.76
N VAL A 7 -5.74 -15.68 14.77
CA VAL A 7 -6.80 -15.30 13.85
C VAL A 7 -7.81 -14.43 14.59
N VAL A 8 -8.20 -13.33 13.95
CA VAL A 8 -9.26 -12.45 14.44
C VAL A 8 -10.35 -12.44 13.37
N HIS A 9 -11.51 -12.97 13.71
CA HIS A 9 -12.67 -13.00 12.84
C HIS A 9 -13.40 -11.64 12.92
N LEU A 10 -13.75 -11.10 11.77
CA LEU A 10 -14.60 -9.93 11.66
C LEU A 10 -16.07 -10.40 11.58
N SER A 11 -17.00 -9.62 12.13
CA SER A 11 -18.44 -9.91 12.04
C SER A 11 -18.98 -9.82 10.62
N GLU A 12 -18.36 -8.99 9.80
CA GLU A 12 -18.69 -8.80 8.38
C GLU A 12 -17.46 -8.33 7.60
N ALA A 13 -17.48 -8.51 6.27
CA ALA A 13 -16.43 -8.00 5.41
C ALA A 13 -16.43 -6.47 5.40
N THR A 14 -15.25 -5.88 5.41
CA THR A 14 -15.07 -4.43 5.44
C THR A 14 -13.79 -4.01 4.73
N ASN A 15 -13.83 -2.82 4.13
CA ASN A 15 -12.65 -2.11 3.60
C ASN A 15 -12.24 -0.94 4.52
N ASP A 16 -12.90 -0.79 5.67
CA ASP A 16 -12.59 0.28 6.62
C ASP A 16 -11.28 0.00 7.35
N SER A 17 -10.27 0.80 7.06
CA SER A 17 -8.94 0.70 7.68
C SER A 17 -8.98 0.86 9.20
N LEU A 18 -9.93 1.61 9.77
CA LEU A 18 -10.04 1.78 11.21
C LEU A 18 -10.50 0.49 11.89
N VAL A 19 -11.43 -0.23 11.26
CA VAL A 19 -11.90 -1.54 11.73
C VAL A 19 -10.77 -2.55 11.65
N LEU A 20 -10.05 -2.58 10.52
CA LEU A 20 -8.91 -3.50 10.32
C LEU A 20 -7.78 -3.22 11.32
N VAL A 21 -7.46 -1.96 11.59
CA VAL A 21 -6.45 -1.58 12.59
C VAL A 21 -6.88 -2.02 14.00
N ARG A 22 -8.16 -1.84 14.36
CA ARG A 22 -8.67 -2.32 15.66
C ARG A 22 -8.56 -3.83 15.79
N ALA A 23 -8.93 -4.57 14.76
CA ALA A 23 -8.80 -6.02 14.73
C ALA A 23 -7.34 -6.47 14.86
N ALA A 24 -6.43 -5.81 14.15
CA ALA A 24 -5.00 -6.08 14.25
C ALA A 24 -4.45 -5.82 15.65
N LEU A 25 -4.82 -4.71 16.27
CA LEU A 25 -4.43 -4.38 17.65
C LEU A 25 -4.96 -5.42 18.64
N HIS A 26 -6.22 -5.85 18.49
CA HIS A 26 -6.77 -6.92 19.32
C HIS A 26 -5.98 -8.25 19.15
N GLY A 27 -5.55 -8.56 17.93
CA GLY A 27 -4.67 -9.70 17.68
C GLY A 27 -3.30 -9.56 18.36
N VAL A 28 -2.74 -8.34 18.37
CA VAL A 28 -1.49 -8.04 19.07
C VAL A 28 -1.65 -8.25 20.57
N ASP A 29 -2.70 -7.70 21.19
CA ASP A 29 -2.94 -7.83 22.63
C ASP A 29 -3.01 -9.31 23.08
N ARG A 30 -3.51 -10.19 22.25
CA ARG A 30 -3.57 -11.63 22.52
C ARG A 30 -2.25 -12.36 22.37
N THR A 31 -1.35 -11.85 21.55
CA THR A 31 -0.11 -12.54 21.17
C THR A 31 1.15 -11.87 21.71
N TRP A 32 1.04 -10.59 22.06
CA TRP A 32 2.15 -9.82 22.57
C TRP A 32 2.66 -10.39 23.90
N ARG A 33 3.96 -10.60 23.97
CA ARG A 33 4.66 -10.93 25.21
C ARG A 33 5.83 -10.00 25.37
N GLU A 34 5.87 -9.32 26.48
CA GLU A 34 6.99 -8.47 26.81
C GLU A 34 8.28 -9.29 26.97
N PRO A 35 9.37 -8.93 26.31
CA PRO A 35 10.64 -9.67 26.41
C PRO A 35 11.38 -9.35 27.71
N ARG A 36 10.72 -9.50 28.86
CA ARG A 36 11.33 -9.23 30.20
C ARG A 36 12.46 -10.21 30.46
N GLY A 37 13.70 -9.70 30.47
CA GLY A 37 14.89 -10.51 30.75
C GLY A 37 15.22 -11.59 29.71
N ALA A 38 14.51 -11.63 28.59
CA ALA A 38 14.71 -12.63 27.55
C ALA A 38 15.70 -12.12 26.48
N PRO A 39 16.57 -12.99 25.95
CA PRO A 39 17.56 -12.60 24.94
C PRO A 39 16.96 -12.44 23.51
N TRP A 40 15.63 -12.43 23.38
CA TRP A 40 14.95 -12.37 22.09
C TRP A 40 14.27 -11.02 21.86
N ARG A 41 14.15 -10.63 20.59
CA ARG A 41 13.46 -9.43 20.13
C ARG A 41 12.52 -9.80 18.98
N TYR A 42 11.43 -9.07 18.82
CA TYR A 42 10.60 -9.18 17.63
C TYR A 42 11.34 -8.63 16.43
N SER A 43 11.45 -9.43 15.37
CA SER A 43 12.11 -9.04 14.13
C SER A 43 11.10 -8.63 13.04
N LYS A 44 9.90 -9.20 13.09
CA LYS A 44 8.88 -8.96 12.07
C LYS A 44 7.49 -9.12 12.68
N ALA A 45 6.59 -8.25 12.27
CA ALA A 45 5.15 -8.39 12.47
C ALA A 45 4.44 -8.21 11.12
N GLY A 46 3.31 -8.86 10.97
CA GLY A 46 2.51 -8.76 9.75
C GLY A 46 1.05 -9.05 10.01
N VAL A 47 0.21 -8.51 9.14
CA VAL A 47 -1.22 -8.81 9.09
C VAL A 47 -1.49 -9.39 7.71
N ILE A 48 -2.24 -10.47 7.67
CA ILE A 48 -2.67 -11.13 6.44
C ILE A 48 -4.20 -11.15 6.48
N THR A 49 -4.82 -10.66 5.42
CA THR A 49 -6.26 -10.76 5.23
C THR A 49 -6.56 -11.96 4.34
N THR A 50 -7.53 -12.76 4.74
CA THR A 50 -8.01 -13.95 4.01
C THR A 50 -9.49 -13.81 3.71
N ASP A 51 -10.02 -14.70 2.90
CA ASP A 51 -11.45 -14.76 2.56
C ASP A 51 -11.98 -13.43 2.01
N LEU A 52 -11.21 -12.83 1.10
CA LEU A 52 -11.57 -11.57 0.46
C LEU A 52 -12.77 -11.79 -0.47
N VAL A 53 -13.81 -11.02 -0.24
CA VAL A 53 -15.04 -11.04 -1.04
C VAL A 53 -15.38 -9.63 -1.53
N PRO A 54 -16.06 -9.47 -2.67
CA PRO A 54 -16.58 -8.18 -3.08
C PRO A 54 -17.51 -7.61 -2.01
N LEU A 55 -17.31 -6.36 -1.62
CA LEU A 55 -18.06 -5.75 -0.52
C LEU A 55 -19.57 -5.70 -0.80
N VAL A 56 -19.95 -5.57 -2.07
CA VAL A 56 -21.36 -5.53 -2.51
C VAL A 56 -22.05 -6.87 -2.31
N GLU A 57 -21.32 -7.97 -2.46
CA GLU A 57 -21.85 -9.33 -2.33
C GLU A 57 -21.78 -9.87 -0.90
N SER A 58 -21.08 -9.15 -0.03
CA SER A 58 -20.88 -9.57 1.34
C SER A 58 -22.14 -9.39 2.18
N PRO A 59 -22.58 -10.43 2.92
CA PRO A 59 -23.72 -10.32 3.82
C PRO A 59 -23.46 -9.27 4.91
N ARG A 60 -24.53 -8.62 5.36
CA ARG A 60 -24.48 -7.68 6.48
C ARG A 60 -24.82 -8.42 7.77
N ALA A 61 -24.13 -8.06 8.85
CA ALA A 61 -24.48 -8.55 10.16
C ALA A 61 -25.85 -8.01 10.59
N LEU A 62 -26.69 -8.88 11.15
CA LEU A 62 -28.00 -8.47 11.69
C LEU A 62 -27.86 -7.63 12.96
N PHE A 63 -26.82 -7.88 13.75
CA PHE A 63 -26.52 -7.17 14.99
C PHE A 63 -25.09 -6.64 14.95
N GLY A 64 -24.90 -5.41 15.41
CA GLY A 64 -23.58 -4.79 15.43
C GLY A 64 -23.03 -4.50 14.04
N ALA A 65 -23.91 -4.26 13.06
CA ALA A 65 -23.50 -3.93 11.69
C ALA A 65 -22.58 -2.71 11.66
N LEU A 66 -21.56 -2.77 10.80
CA LEU A 66 -20.66 -1.64 10.56
C LEU A 66 -21.36 -0.57 9.71
N GLU A 67 -21.03 0.70 9.96
CA GLU A 67 -21.50 1.82 9.15
C GLU A 67 -20.72 1.86 7.81
N ARG A 68 -21.00 0.92 6.91
CA ARG A 68 -20.28 0.74 5.64
C ARG A 68 -20.30 1.98 4.76
N GLU A 69 -21.42 2.69 4.70
CA GLU A 69 -21.60 3.87 3.85
C GLU A 69 -20.68 5.00 4.33
N ARG A 70 -20.66 5.26 5.62
CA ARG A 70 -19.80 6.29 6.24
C ARG A 70 -18.32 5.90 6.19
N GLY A 71 -18.01 4.65 6.54
CA GLY A 71 -16.65 4.11 6.45
C GLY A 71 -16.14 4.13 5.02
N GLY A 72 -16.96 3.70 4.05
CA GLY A 72 -16.63 3.72 2.63
C GLY A 72 -16.34 5.10 2.07
N ALA A 73 -17.17 6.11 2.42
CA ALA A 73 -16.96 7.48 2.02
C ALA A 73 -15.65 8.05 2.59
N LEU A 74 -15.35 7.77 3.85
CA LEU A 74 -14.10 8.17 4.49
C LEU A 74 -12.89 7.53 3.79
N MET A 75 -12.93 6.22 3.52
CA MET A 75 -11.85 5.53 2.84
C MET A 75 -11.63 6.07 1.42
N ALA A 76 -12.70 6.32 0.68
CA ALA A 76 -12.61 6.92 -0.65
C ALA A 76 -11.97 8.32 -0.64
N ALA A 77 -12.30 9.15 0.35
CA ALA A 77 -11.69 10.46 0.53
C ALA A 77 -10.20 10.35 0.87
N MET A 78 -9.82 9.43 1.78
CA MET A 78 -8.43 9.17 2.11
C MET A 78 -7.62 8.68 0.91
N ASP A 79 -8.19 7.78 0.12
CA ASP A 79 -7.55 7.25 -1.10
C ASP A 79 -7.38 8.34 -2.16
N ALA A 80 -8.36 9.23 -2.31
CA ALA A 80 -8.26 10.38 -3.22
C ALA A 80 -7.14 11.33 -2.80
N CYS A 81 -7.04 11.64 -1.51
CA CYS A 81 -5.95 12.45 -0.96
C CYS A 81 -4.58 11.78 -1.20
N ASN A 82 -4.46 10.50 -0.88
CA ASN A 82 -3.21 9.76 -1.02
C ASN A 82 -2.79 9.58 -2.50
N ARG A 83 -3.73 9.49 -3.43
CA ARG A 83 -3.45 9.51 -4.88
C ARG A 83 -2.93 10.87 -5.34
N ARG A 84 -3.52 11.95 -4.85
CA ARG A 84 -3.17 13.31 -5.29
C ARG A 84 -1.86 13.81 -4.68
N PHE A 85 -1.64 13.58 -3.41
CA PHE A 85 -0.54 14.17 -2.64
C PHE A 85 0.58 13.18 -2.30
N GLY A 86 0.42 11.93 -2.66
CA GLY A 86 1.38 10.88 -2.41
C GLY A 86 0.93 9.90 -1.33
N ARG A 87 1.47 8.70 -1.42
CA ARG A 87 1.13 7.60 -0.54
C ARG A 87 1.48 7.91 0.92
N GLY A 88 0.52 7.75 1.83
CA GLY A 88 0.71 7.96 3.26
C GLY A 88 0.60 9.41 3.72
N THR A 89 0.12 10.33 2.85
CA THR A 89 -0.16 11.73 3.23
C THR A 89 -1.27 11.82 4.27
N VAL A 90 -2.31 11.01 4.09
CA VAL A 90 -3.39 10.87 5.06
C VAL A 90 -3.40 9.45 5.58
N VAL A 91 -3.26 9.29 6.89
CA VAL A 91 -3.29 7.99 7.57
C VAL A 91 -4.15 8.11 8.82
N PRO A 92 -4.82 7.04 9.25
CA PRO A 92 -5.51 7.02 10.53
C PRO A 92 -4.51 7.28 11.67
N ALA A 93 -4.79 8.22 12.56
CA ALA A 93 -3.91 8.54 13.70
C ALA A 93 -3.58 7.31 14.56
N ARG A 94 -4.52 6.36 14.64
CA ARG A 94 -4.34 5.10 15.37
C ARG A 94 -3.31 4.16 14.75
N ALA A 95 -3.01 4.30 13.46
CA ALA A 95 -1.91 3.59 12.80
C ALA A 95 -0.52 4.15 13.18
N GLY A 96 -0.51 5.27 13.88
CA GLY A 96 0.70 5.99 14.25
C GLY A 96 1.21 6.91 13.14
N LEU A 97 1.95 7.93 13.55
CA LEU A 97 2.68 8.80 12.63
C LEU A 97 4.04 8.18 12.37
N GLU A 98 4.24 7.69 11.17
CA GLU A 98 5.55 7.15 10.79
C GLU A 98 6.56 8.30 10.62
N ARG A 99 7.52 8.37 11.53
CA ARG A 99 8.77 9.05 11.21
C ARG A 99 9.48 8.24 10.11
N LYS A 100 10.16 8.94 9.20
CA LYS A 100 10.93 8.33 8.12
C LYS A 100 11.76 7.16 8.68
N ARG A 101 11.42 5.94 8.31
CA ARG A 101 12.09 4.74 8.82
C ARG A 101 13.52 4.70 8.31
N THR A 102 14.49 4.56 9.20
CA THR A 102 15.92 4.48 8.82
C THR A 102 16.24 3.24 7.98
N TRP A 103 15.41 2.19 8.10
CA TRP A 103 15.55 0.91 7.38
C TRP A 103 14.63 0.79 6.17
N ALA A 104 13.90 1.86 5.80
CA ALA A 104 13.04 1.83 4.61
C ALA A 104 13.90 1.70 3.35
N THR A 105 13.52 0.77 2.48
CA THR A 105 14.17 0.63 1.17
C THR A 105 13.99 1.92 0.38
N LYS A 106 15.09 2.52 -0.03
CA LYS A 106 15.07 3.69 -0.90
C LYS A 106 14.95 3.25 -2.35
N PHE A 107 13.91 3.68 -3.02
CA PHE A 107 13.68 3.41 -4.44
C PHE A 107 14.06 4.63 -5.32
N GLU A 108 15.11 5.34 -4.96
CA GLU A 108 15.52 6.58 -5.64
C GLU A 108 16.09 6.32 -7.05
N ARG A 109 16.61 5.11 -7.29
CA ARG A 109 17.21 4.70 -8.57
C ARG A 109 16.52 3.43 -9.10
N ARG A 110 15.20 3.53 -9.34
CA ARG A 110 14.45 2.44 -9.95
C ARG A 110 14.66 2.44 -11.45
N THR A 111 14.87 1.27 -12.00
CA THR A 111 14.68 1.06 -13.44
C THR A 111 13.24 1.37 -13.82
N PRO A 112 12.96 2.04 -14.92
CA PRO A 112 11.61 2.21 -15.43
C PRO A 112 10.92 0.84 -15.63
N ARG A 113 9.59 0.84 -15.56
CA ARG A 113 8.78 -0.39 -15.57
C ARG A 113 8.50 -0.87 -16.99
N TYR A 114 9.55 -1.17 -17.75
CA TYR A 114 9.46 -1.53 -19.17
C TYR A 114 8.55 -2.74 -19.45
N THR A 115 8.46 -3.68 -18.51
CA THR A 115 7.67 -4.90 -18.68
C THR A 115 6.20 -4.75 -18.32
N THR A 116 5.84 -3.75 -17.52
CA THR A 116 4.48 -3.54 -16.99
C THR A 116 3.85 -2.22 -17.43
N HIS A 117 4.65 -1.30 -17.95
CA HIS A 117 4.20 0.00 -18.44
C HIS A 117 4.84 0.33 -19.79
N PRO A 118 4.19 -0.01 -20.91
CA PRO A 118 4.73 0.24 -22.26
C PRO A 118 5.06 1.71 -22.53
N ALA A 119 4.35 2.64 -21.88
CA ALA A 119 4.60 4.08 -22.01
C ALA A 119 5.93 4.54 -21.40
N GLU A 120 6.57 3.72 -20.57
CA GLU A 120 7.90 4.03 -19.98
C GLU A 120 9.05 3.48 -20.86
N VAL A 121 8.75 2.79 -21.95
CA VAL A 121 9.77 2.31 -22.90
C VAL A 121 10.37 3.51 -23.64
N PRO A 122 11.73 3.68 -23.66
CA PRO A 122 12.36 4.76 -24.39
C PRO A 122 12.04 4.67 -25.88
N VAL A 123 11.54 5.76 -26.44
CA VAL A 123 11.34 5.88 -27.88
C VAL A 123 12.59 6.54 -28.49
N VAL A 124 13.26 5.83 -29.39
CA VAL A 124 14.38 6.38 -30.16
C VAL A 124 13.80 6.97 -31.44
N THR A 125 13.90 8.28 -31.58
CA THR A 125 13.64 8.97 -32.85
C THR A 125 14.95 9.03 -33.63
N ALA A 126 14.99 8.39 -34.80
CA ALA A 126 16.09 8.60 -35.73
C ALA A 126 16.00 10.03 -36.25
N MET A 127 16.96 10.88 -35.88
CA MET A 127 17.16 12.14 -36.58
C MET A 127 17.67 11.78 -37.98
N ALA A 128 16.87 12.08 -39.01
CA ALA A 128 17.38 12.06 -40.36
C ALA A 128 18.58 13.00 -40.40
N ALA A 129 19.76 12.44 -40.63
CA ALA A 129 20.95 13.26 -40.87
C ALA A 129 20.63 14.12 -42.09
N ALA A 130 20.64 15.44 -41.92
CA ALA A 130 20.62 16.37 -43.05
C ALA A 130 21.83 16.03 -43.91
N GLY A 131 21.57 15.43 -45.06
CA GLY A 131 22.61 15.10 -46.03
C GLY A 131 23.34 16.41 -46.43
N PRO A 132 24.64 16.34 -46.80
CA PRO A 132 25.38 17.52 -47.20
C PRO A 132 24.71 18.11 -48.44
N GLU A 133 24.34 19.40 -48.33
CA GLU A 133 23.79 20.20 -49.42
C GLU A 133 24.84 20.27 -50.53
N ILE A 134 24.64 19.54 -51.62
CA ILE A 134 25.48 19.63 -52.80
C ILE A 134 25.12 20.95 -53.48
N ARG A 135 25.92 21.95 -53.26
CA ARG A 135 25.84 23.20 -54.06
C ARG A 135 26.21 22.90 -55.49
N PRO A 136 25.36 23.22 -56.48
CA PRO A 136 25.77 23.12 -57.86
C PRO A 136 26.84 24.19 -58.15
N SER A 137 27.98 23.73 -58.63
CA SER A 137 29.04 24.63 -59.11
C SER A 137 28.54 25.32 -60.37
N SER A 138 28.43 26.65 -60.32
CA SER A 138 28.22 27.51 -61.48
C SER A 138 29.43 27.45 -62.42
N LEU A 139 29.21 26.99 -63.63
CA LEU A 139 30.02 27.28 -64.79
C LEU A 139 29.56 28.58 -65.46
#